data_cea3f4dc6f825059a404e4bb88e6cb0b
#
_entry.id   cea3f4dc6f825059a404e4bb88e6cb0b
#
_cell.length_a   1.000
_cell.length_b   1.000
_cell.length_c   1.000
_cell.angle_alpha   90.00
_cell.angle_beta   90.00
_cell.angle_gamma   90.00
#
_symmetry.space_group_name_H-M   'P 1'
#
loop_
_entity.id
_entity.type
_entity.pdbx_description
1 polymer ?
#
loop_
_entity_poly.entity_id
_entity_poly.type
_entity_poly.pdbx_seq_one_letter_code
_entity_poly.pdbx_strand_id
1 'polypeptide(L)'
;PMSGPTKLPPRPKAASLFMAVPIVFLGTLGLAVAILFGVTRFGDQTASGDQVSITFGASCIDDARTQLIARAGQIGMPATMDGETMTATLPDMPDAANLIPKLLARQGRLSVIEPGGEPVFDNGHIDAVAIDLNEAGMPVTMLKLNAEARAMLKTLDADLELQPEIDGEAFPKIRVSSLQDTPELSFPSGEGKTSDRMKRAADRAIILEHGPLPCRVHITNVT
;
A
#
# COMPACT_ATOMS: atom_id res chain seq x y z
N PRO A 1 29.48 52.86 -55.88
CA PRO A 1 29.64 52.73 -54.43
C PRO A 1 29.17 51.35 -53.97
N MET A 2 30.17 50.52 -53.57
CA MET A 2 29.98 49.13 -53.16
C MET A 2 29.70 49.15 -51.66
N SER A 3 28.57 48.63 -51.29
CA SER A 3 28.20 48.41 -49.89
C SER A 3 28.78 47.08 -49.42
N GLY A 4 29.65 47.13 -48.41
CA GLY A 4 30.27 45.94 -47.82
C GLY A 4 29.31 45.14 -46.93
N PRO A 5 29.59 43.85 -46.71
CA PRO A 5 28.72 42.96 -45.97
C PRO A 5 28.74 43.26 -44.47
N THR A 6 27.54 43.38 -43.90
CA THR A 6 27.30 43.57 -42.46
C THR A 6 27.62 42.29 -41.68
N LYS A 7 28.61 42.34 -40.78
CA LYS A 7 28.93 41.26 -39.84
C LYS A 7 27.82 41.09 -38.81
N LEU A 8 27.20 39.92 -38.76
CA LEU A 8 26.32 39.48 -37.71
C LEU A 8 27.06 39.26 -36.36
N PRO A 9 26.48 39.65 -35.23
CA PRO A 9 27.07 39.43 -33.91
C PRO A 9 27.06 37.94 -33.53
N PRO A 10 28.04 37.49 -32.70
CA PRO A 10 28.16 36.12 -32.32
C PRO A 10 27.00 35.70 -31.37
N ARG A 11 26.43 34.53 -31.63
CA ARG A 11 25.43 33.91 -30.76
C ARG A 11 26.01 33.64 -29.37
N PRO A 12 25.28 33.93 -28.28
CA PRO A 12 25.69 33.53 -26.94
C PRO A 12 25.66 32.01 -26.82
N LYS A 13 26.75 31.46 -26.29
CA LYS A 13 26.90 30.03 -25.99
C LYS A 13 25.93 29.62 -24.88
N ALA A 14 25.31 28.50 -25.08
CA ALA A 14 24.43 27.82 -24.15
C ALA A 14 25.05 27.71 -22.74
N ALA A 15 24.44 28.38 -21.79
CA ALA A 15 24.60 28.17 -20.35
C ALA A 15 23.21 27.99 -19.73
N SER A 16 22.60 26.82 -19.94
CA SER A 16 21.38 26.46 -19.23
C SER A 16 21.13 24.95 -19.29
N LEU A 17 22.04 24.16 -18.74
CA LEU A 17 21.82 22.71 -18.60
C LEU A 17 22.15 22.21 -17.19
N PHE A 18 22.15 23.07 -16.19
CA PHE A 18 22.49 22.66 -14.82
C PHE A 18 21.47 23.08 -13.74
N MET A 19 20.25 23.49 -14.11
CA MET A 19 19.22 23.86 -13.12
C MET A 19 18.00 22.92 -13.04
N ALA A 20 17.96 21.84 -13.82
CA ALA A 20 16.81 20.92 -13.80
C ALA A 20 16.96 19.72 -12.83
N VAL A 21 18.18 19.43 -12.39
CA VAL A 21 18.44 18.24 -11.55
C VAL A 21 18.07 18.39 -10.06
N PRO A 22 18.16 19.57 -9.41
CA PRO A 22 17.83 19.67 -7.99
C PRO A 22 16.31 19.67 -7.67
N ILE A 23 15.45 19.98 -8.64
CA ILE A 23 13.99 20.08 -8.37
C ILE A 23 13.35 18.69 -8.25
N VAL A 24 13.83 17.71 -9.01
CA VAL A 24 13.32 16.32 -8.93
C VAL A 24 13.75 15.65 -7.62
N PHE A 25 14.96 15.95 -7.14
CA PHE A 25 15.44 15.40 -5.85
C PHE A 25 14.73 16.02 -4.64
N LEU A 26 14.32 17.27 -4.69
CA LEU A 26 13.56 17.91 -3.62
C LEU A 26 12.10 17.43 -3.57
N GLY A 27 11.51 17.05 -4.70
CA GLY A 27 10.16 16.47 -4.76
C GLY A 27 10.10 15.08 -4.13
N THR A 28 11.06 14.21 -4.43
CA THR A 28 11.12 12.86 -3.86
C THR A 28 11.50 12.84 -2.37
N LEU A 29 12.38 13.76 -1.92
CA LEU A 29 12.71 13.90 -0.50
C LEU A 29 11.54 14.47 0.31
N GLY A 30 10.76 15.39 -0.25
CA GLY A 30 9.56 15.95 0.37
C GLY A 30 8.46 14.93 0.55
N LEU A 31 8.27 14.02 -0.43
CA LEU A 31 7.29 12.94 -0.37
C LEU A 31 7.69 11.86 0.66
N ALA A 32 8.96 11.46 0.67
CA ALA A 32 9.48 10.51 1.66
C ALA A 32 9.37 11.06 3.09
N VAL A 33 9.59 12.36 3.29
CA VAL A 33 9.41 13.01 4.60
C VAL A 33 7.92 13.08 4.98
N ALA A 34 7.00 13.31 4.03
CA ALA A 34 5.57 13.32 4.32
C ALA A 34 5.03 11.93 4.68
N ILE A 35 5.54 10.87 4.05
CA ILE A 35 5.20 9.48 4.38
C ILE A 35 5.80 9.10 5.75
N LEU A 36 7.07 9.46 6.02
CA LEU A 36 7.69 9.28 7.33
C LEU A 36 6.96 10.07 8.44
N PHE A 37 6.55 11.32 8.18
CA PHE A 37 5.75 12.10 9.13
C PHE A 37 4.31 11.59 9.29
N GLY A 38 3.71 11.01 8.25
CA GLY A 38 2.40 10.35 8.34
C GLY A 38 2.46 9.09 9.19
N VAL A 39 3.45 8.23 8.94
CA VAL A 39 3.65 6.98 9.67
C VAL A 39 4.14 7.23 11.10
N THR A 40 5.03 8.21 11.32
CA THR A 40 5.49 8.55 12.69
C THR A 40 4.42 9.23 13.53
N ARG A 41 3.45 9.97 12.92
CA ARG A 41 2.33 10.53 13.68
C ARG A 41 1.33 9.47 14.15
N PHE A 42 1.19 8.35 13.43
CA PHE A 42 0.42 7.21 13.95
C PHE A 42 1.17 6.48 15.07
N GLY A 43 2.50 6.46 15.07
CA GLY A 43 3.33 5.83 16.12
C GLY A 43 3.53 6.64 17.39
N ASP A 44 3.38 7.97 17.34
CA ASP A 44 3.55 8.87 18.50
C ASP A 44 2.23 9.25 19.21
N GLN A 45 1.09 8.79 18.71
CA GLN A 45 -0.12 8.80 19.53
C GLN A 45 0.07 7.71 20.59
N THR A 46 0.64 8.11 21.73
CA THR A 46 0.53 7.33 22.96
C THR A 46 -0.94 6.97 23.10
N ALA A 47 -1.23 5.67 23.07
CA ALA A 47 -2.57 5.14 23.16
C ALA A 47 -3.22 5.71 24.43
N SER A 48 -4.02 6.74 24.29
CA SER A 48 -4.76 7.40 25.38
C SER A 48 -6.24 7.01 25.36
N GLY A 49 -6.57 6.03 24.52
CA GLY A 49 -7.94 5.52 24.39
C GLY A 49 -8.28 4.47 25.43
N ASP A 50 -9.51 3.98 25.36
CA ASP A 50 -10.01 2.94 26.24
C ASP A 50 -9.30 1.61 26.01
N GLN A 51 -8.99 0.91 27.09
CA GLN A 51 -8.52 -0.46 27.00
C GLN A 51 -9.70 -1.36 26.62
N VAL A 52 -9.51 -2.19 25.59
CA VAL A 52 -10.53 -3.12 25.11
C VAL A 52 -10.00 -4.54 25.07
N SER A 53 -10.91 -5.48 25.20
CA SER A 53 -10.67 -6.90 24.97
C SER A 53 -11.41 -7.33 23.71
N ILE A 54 -10.69 -7.82 22.71
CA ILE A 54 -11.23 -8.32 21.44
C ILE A 54 -11.06 -9.84 21.43
N THR A 55 -12.14 -10.58 21.41
CA THR A 55 -12.09 -12.03 21.29
C THR A 55 -12.32 -12.45 19.85
N PHE A 56 -11.42 -13.26 19.34
CA PHE A 56 -11.48 -13.81 17.99
C PHE A 56 -11.85 -15.28 18.03
N GLY A 57 -12.65 -15.72 17.05
CA GLY A 57 -12.88 -17.13 16.79
C GLY A 57 -12.15 -17.54 15.52
N ALA A 58 -11.30 -18.56 15.63
CA ALA A 58 -10.61 -19.13 14.48
C ALA A 58 -10.02 -20.50 14.82
N SER A 59 -10.00 -21.41 13.84
CA SER A 59 -9.35 -22.71 14.00
C SER A 59 -7.82 -22.64 14.04
N CYS A 60 -7.24 -21.49 13.64
CA CYS A 60 -5.79 -21.26 13.52
C CYS A 60 -5.35 -20.04 14.34
N ILE A 61 -5.98 -19.75 15.47
CA ILE A 61 -5.73 -18.51 16.19
C ILE A 61 -4.28 -18.38 16.66
N ASP A 62 -3.65 -19.46 17.05
CA ASP A 62 -2.25 -19.47 17.46
C ASP A 62 -1.30 -19.10 16.30
N ASP A 63 -1.58 -19.59 15.10
CA ASP A 63 -0.83 -19.26 13.90
C ASP A 63 -1.07 -17.82 13.44
N ALA A 64 -2.31 -17.30 13.64
CA ALA A 64 -2.69 -15.94 13.30
C ALA A 64 -2.19 -14.88 14.29
N ARG A 65 -1.81 -15.28 15.51
CA ARG A 65 -1.43 -14.40 16.62
C ARG A 65 -0.39 -13.35 16.23
N THR A 66 0.68 -13.80 15.61
CA THR A 66 1.80 -12.91 15.21
C THR A 66 1.34 -11.84 14.23
N GLN A 67 0.56 -12.19 13.21
CA GLN A 67 0.03 -11.22 12.25
C GLN A 67 -0.98 -10.28 12.88
N LEU A 68 -1.86 -10.75 13.77
CA LEU A 68 -2.83 -9.91 14.48
C LEU A 68 -2.14 -8.86 15.35
N ILE A 69 -1.11 -9.26 16.13
CA ILE A 69 -0.32 -8.35 16.96
C ILE A 69 0.47 -7.36 16.08
N ALA A 70 1.08 -7.82 15.00
CA ALA A 70 1.83 -6.96 14.07
C ALA A 70 0.94 -5.90 13.42
N ARG A 71 -0.26 -6.28 12.95
CA ARG A 71 -1.25 -5.34 12.40
C ARG A 71 -1.72 -4.32 13.44
N ALA A 72 -1.94 -4.77 14.69
CA ALA A 72 -2.28 -3.87 15.81
C ALA A 72 -1.16 -2.86 16.06
N GLY A 73 0.10 -3.31 16.09
CA GLY A 73 1.27 -2.45 16.25
C GLY A 73 1.40 -1.40 15.15
N GLN A 74 1.11 -1.77 13.89
CA GLN A 74 1.20 -0.84 12.75
C GLN A 74 0.18 0.31 12.83
N ILE A 75 -0.97 0.09 13.44
CA ILE A 75 -1.95 1.16 13.69
C ILE A 75 -1.71 1.92 15.01
N GLY A 76 -0.54 1.72 15.63
CA GLY A 76 -0.18 2.39 16.88
C GLY A 76 -0.93 1.86 18.11
N MET A 77 -1.44 0.64 18.05
CA MET A 77 -2.22 -0.01 19.10
C MET A 77 -1.36 -1.08 19.80
N PRO A 78 -0.72 -0.79 20.95
CA PRO A 78 -0.04 -1.81 21.72
C PRO A 78 -1.03 -2.90 22.13
N ALA A 79 -0.73 -4.13 21.76
CA ALA A 79 -1.62 -5.26 22.00
C ALA A 79 -0.87 -6.46 22.54
N THR A 80 -1.53 -7.19 23.43
CA THR A 80 -1.11 -8.51 23.89
C THR A 80 -2.22 -9.52 23.59
N MET A 81 -1.87 -10.78 23.42
CA MET A 81 -2.82 -11.82 23.09
C MET A 81 -2.67 -13.02 24.01
N ASP A 82 -3.76 -13.39 24.67
CA ASP A 82 -3.86 -14.59 25.51
C ASP A 82 -4.98 -15.50 24.95
N GLY A 83 -4.58 -16.68 24.47
CA GLY A 83 -5.49 -17.55 23.73
C GLY A 83 -6.13 -16.82 22.56
N GLU A 84 -7.45 -16.76 22.55
CA GLU A 84 -8.28 -16.11 21.53
C GLU A 84 -8.53 -14.62 21.80
N THR A 85 -8.09 -14.09 22.94
CA THR A 85 -8.40 -12.73 23.38
C THR A 85 -7.19 -11.82 23.24
N MET A 86 -7.37 -10.74 22.47
CA MET A 86 -6.43 -9.63 22.36
C MET A 86 -6.84 -8.53 23.34
N THR A 87 -5.93 -8.12 24.21
CA THR A 87 -6.09 -6.92 25.03
C THR A 87 -5.27 -5.80 24.42
N ALA A 88 -5.90 -4.67 24.16
CA ALA A 88 -5.24 -3.55 23.50
C ALA A 88 -5.84 -2.21 23.94
N THR A 89 -5.08 -1.13 23.75
CA THR A 89 -5.57 0.24 23.91
C THR A 89 -5.91 0.80 22.54
N LEU A 90 -7.16 1.16 22.33
CA LEU A 90 -7.61 1.72 21.05
C LEU A 90 -7.07 3.14 20.85
N PRO A 91 -6.79 3.56 19.63
CA PRO A 91 -6.51 4.95 19.31
C PRO A 91 -7.77 5.81 19.55
N ASP A 92 -7.56 7.07 19.94
CA ASP A 92 -8.65 8.04 20.10
C ASP A 92 -9.18 8.48 18.73
N MET A 93 -10.05 7.67 18.18
CA MET A 93 -10.73 7.95 16.90
C MET A 93 -12.20 7.52 16.95
N PRO A 94 -13.07 8.21 16.22
CA PRO A 94 -14.49 7.84 16.17
C PRO A 94 -14.69 6.38 15.72
N ASP A 95 -15.52 5.65 16.45
CA ASP A 95 -15.93 4.29 16.14
C ASP A 95 -14.77 3.25 16.11
N ALA A 96 -13.67 3.52 16.82
CA ALA A 96 -12.48 2.65 16.88
C ALA A 96 -12.86 1.21 17.27
N ALA A 97 -13.69 1.05 18.29
CA ALA A 97 -14.11 -0.25 18.81
C ALA A 97 -14.87 -1.13 17.80
N ASN A 98 -15.49 -0.52 16.78
CA ASN A 98 -16.17 -1.24 15.71
C ASN A 98 -15.30 -1.44 14.47
N LEU A 99 -14.47 -0.46 14.14
CA LEU A 99 -13.69 -0.46 12.89
C LEU A 99 -12.40 -1.28 13.00
N ILE A 100 -11.66 -1.13 14.10
CA ILE A 100 -10.35 -1.77 14.26
C ILE A 100 -10.44 -3.30 14.34
N PRO A 101 -11.32 -3.90 15.15
CA PRO A 101 -11.43 -5.36 15.16
C PRO A 101 -11.74 -5.94 13.78
N LYS A 102 -12.60 -5.28 13.00
CA LYS A 102 -12.94 -5.70 11.62
C LYS A 102 -11.74 -5.62 10.69
N LEU A 103 -10.91 -4.58 10.83
CA LEU A 103 -9.68 -4.45 10.06
C LEU A 103 -8.70 -5.57 10.40
N LEU A 104 -8.48 -5.83 11.67
CA LEU A 104 -7.57 -6.89 12.14
C LEU A 104 -7.99 -8.28 11.64
N ALA A 105 -9.29 -8.55 11.62
CA ALA A 105 -9.86 -9.83 11.21
C ALA A 105 -9.91 -10.04 9.69
N ARG A 106 -9.61 -9.02 8.86
CA ARG A 106 -9.53 -9.18 7.40
C ARG A 106 -8.41 -10.15 7.03
N GLN A 107 -8.69 -11.04 6.09
CA GLN A 107 -7.72 -12.08 5.73
C GLN A 107 -6.46 -11.49 5.08
N GLY A 108 -6.60 -10.48 4.21
CA GLY A 108 -5.46 -9.86 3.52
C GLY A 108 -4.88 -10.74 2.42
N ARG A 109 -5.70 -11.59 1.80
CA ARG A 109 -5.27 -12.49 0.73
C ARG A 109 -5.26 -11.73 -0.60
N LEU A 110 -4.07 -11.55 -1.16
CA LEU A 110 -3.88 -11.12 -2.55
C LEU A 110 -3.96 -12.35 -3.46
N SER A 111 -4.65 -12.21 -4.58
CA SER A 111 -4.61 -13.13 -5.71
C SER A 111 -4.61 -12.33 -7.00
N VAL A 112 -3.70 -12.61 -7.91
CA VAL A 112 -3.67 -12.02 -9.27
C VAL A 112 -3.88 -13.16 -10.24
N ILE A 113 -5.00 -13.13 -10.96
CA ILE A 113 -5.58 -14.26 -11.68
C ILE A 113 -5.51 -14.01 -13.19
N GLU A 114 -5.13 -15.00 -13.96
CA GLU A 114 -5.25 -14.97 -15.41
C GLU A 114 -6.69 -15.29 -15.91
N PRO A 115 -7.03 -15.04 -17.17
CA PRO A 115 -8.37 -15.30 -17.71
C PRO A 115 -8.84 -16.76 -17.59
N GLY A 116 -7.94 -17.71 -17.42
CA GLY A 116 -8.23 -19.12 -17.15
C GLY A 116 -8.68 -19.42 -15.71
N GLY A 117 -8.59 -18.44 -14.81
CA GLY A 117 -8.94 -18.55 -13.40
C GLY A 117 -7.80 -19.09 -12.52
N GLU A 118 -6.61 -19.28 -13.08
CA GLU A 118 -5.42 -19.74 -12.33
C GLU A 118 -4.70 -18.54 -11.68
N PRO A 119 -4.30 -18.62 -10.39
CA PRO A 119 -3.53 -17.58 -9.74
C PRO A 119 -2.10 -17.54 -10.26
N VAL A 120 -1.66 -16.38 -10.73
CA VAL A 120 -0.28 -16.13 -11.18
C VAL A 120 0.58 -15.59 -10.02
N PHE A 121 0.03 -14.68 -9.23
CA PHE A 121 0.70 -14.08 -8.08
C PHE A 121 -0.19 -14.13 -6.83
N ASP A 122 0.45 -14.16 -5.68
CA ASP A 122 -0.16 -14.08 -4.35
C ASP A 122 0.69 -13.22 -3.40
N ASN A 123 0.39 -13.23 -2.10
CA ASN A 123 1.14 -12.47 -1.10
C ASN A 123 2.64 -12.83 -1.05
N GLY A 124 3.03 -14.05 -1.41
CA GLY A 124 4.44 -14.47 -1.45
C GLY A 124 5.27 -13.74 -2.52
N HIS A 125 4.61 -13.08 -3.46
CA HIS A 125 5.22 -12.35 -4.57
C HIS A 125 5.36 -10.83 -4.29
N ILE A 126 5.00 -10.37 -3.08
CA ILE A 126 5.13 -8.96 -2.65
C ILE A 126 6.51 -8.75 -2.01
N ASP A 127 7.22 -7.71 -2.45
CA ASP A 127 8.48 -7.23 -1.87
C ASP A 127 8.24 -6.11 -0.85
N ALA A 128 7.33 -5.19 -1.17
CA ALA A 128 7.00 -4.05 -0.33
C ALA A 128 5.55 -3.57 -0.56
N VAL A 129 4.98 -2.98 0.48
CA VAL A 129 3.68 -2.31 0.44
C VAL A 129 3.87 -0.84 0.78
N ALA A 130 3.20 0.05 0.05
CA ALA A 130 3.25 1.49 0.30
C ALA A 130 1.88 2.13 0.03
N ILE A 131 1.70 3.33 0.55
CA ILE A 131 0.61 4.23 0.17
C ILE A 131 1.23 5.31 -0.68
N ASP A 132 0.67 5.56 -1.86
CA ASP A 132 1.14 6.59 -2.78
C ASP A 132 -0.04 7.39 -3.35
N LEU A 133 0.27 8.41 -4.13
CA LEU A 133 -0.72 9.18 -4.88
C LEU A 133 -0.57 8.85 -6.36
N ASN A 134 -1.66 8.49 -7.02
CA ASN A 134 -1.65 8.32 -8.47
C ASN A 134 -1.51 9.68 -9.19
N GLU A 135 -1.42 9.68 -10.51
CA GLU A 135 -1.30 10.89 -11.33
C GLU A 135 -2.39 11.93 -11.09
N ALA A 136 -3.58 11.51 -10.65
CA ALA A 136 -4.69 12.39 -10.28
C ALA A 136 -4.63 12.88 -8.83
N GLY A 137 -3.54 12.59 -8.08
CA GLY A 137 -3.38 12.95 -6.67
C GLY A 137 -4.28 12.16 -5.73
N MET A 138 -4.76 10.99 -6.16
CA MET A 138 -5.63 10.13 -5.34
C MET A 138 -4.82 9.07 -4.61
N PRO A 139 -5.13 8.80 -3.31
CA PRO A 139 -4.46 7.76 -2.57
C PRO A 139 -4.68 6.38 -3.18
N VAL A 140 -3.61 5.62 -3.32
CA VAL A 140 -3.60 4.25 -3.81
C VAL A 140 -2.73 3.39 -2.89
N THR A 141 -3.02 2.10 -2.81
CA THR A 141 -2.10 1.14 -2.22
C THR A 141 -1.22 0.58 -3.33
N MET A 142 0.09 0.72 -3.18
CA MET A 142 1.09 0.23 -4.12
C MET A 142 1.73 -1.03 -3.57
N LEU A 143 1.82 -2.07 -4.39
CA LEU A 143 2.57 -3.30 -4.09
C LEU A 143 3.72 -3.42 -5.06
N LYS A 144 4.92 -3.48 -4.54
CA LYS A 144 6.11 -3.79 -5.33
C LYS A 144 6.28 -5.30 -5.42
N LEU A 145 6.43 -5.80 -6.64
CA LEU A 145 6.63 -7.22 -6.90
C LEU A 145 8.09 -7.63 -6.67
N ASN A 146 8.31 -8.79 -6.07
CA ASN A 146 9.62 -9.34 -5.79
C ASN A 146 10.33 -9.87 -7.06
N ALA A 147 11.53 -10.41 -6.90
CA ALA A 147 12.33 -10.90 -8.03
C ALA A 147 11.69 -12.12 -8.72
N GLU A 148 11.00 -12.98 -7.98
CA GLU A 148 10.31 -14.15 -8.50
C GLU A 148 9.14 -13.74 -9.39
N ALA A 149 8.24 -12.90 -8.89
CA ALA A 149 7.14 -12.35 -9.68
C ALA A 149 7.62 -11.66 -10.97
N ARG A 150 8.71 -10.89 -10.89
CA ARG A 150 9.31 -10.25 -12.08
C ARG A 150 9.87 -11.25 -13.08
N ALA A 151 10.40 -12.37 -12.63
CA ALA A 151 10.85 -13.46 -13.50
C ALA A 151 9.67 -14.14 -14.20
N MET A 152 8.59 -14.40 -13.46
CA MET A 152 7.34 -14.98 -14.00
C MET A 152 6.71 -14.05 -15.05
N LEU A 153 6.62 -12.74 -14.79
CA LEU A 153 6.09 -11.76 -15.75
C LEU A 153 6.77 -11.82 -17.12
N LYS A 154 8.08 -12.08 -17.16
CA LYS A 154 8.83 -12.17 -18.42
C LYS A 154 8.44 -13.37 -19.28
N THR A 155 7.81 -14.39 -18.70
CA THR A 155 7.38 -15.61 -19.39
C THR A 155 5.94 -15.53 -19.88
N LEU A 156 5.16 -14.56 -19.40
CA LEU A 156 3.77 -14.35 -19.78
C LEU A 156 3.66 -13.52 -21.07
N ASP A 157 2.56 -13.72 -21.78
CA ASP A 157 2.21 -12.90 -22.95
C ASP A 157 1.99 -11.44 -22.52
N ALA A 158 2.64 -10.51 -23.19
CA ALA A 158 2.58 -9.08 -22.91
C ALA A 158 1.17 -8.49 -23.00
N ASP A 159 0.31 -9.04 -23.87
CA ASP A 159 -1.07 -8.60 -24.06
C ASP A 159 -2.06 -9.27 -23.10
N LEU A 160 -1.61 -10.22 -22.29
CA LEU A 160 -2.44 -10.87 -21.29
C LEU A 160 -2.95 -9.85 -20.25
N GLU A 161 -4.23 -9.91 -19.93
CA GLU A 161 -4.85 -9.12 -18.85
C GLU A 161 -4.99 -9.98 -17.60
N LEU A 162 -4.40 -9.51 -16.51
CA LEU A 162 -4.50 -10.13 -15.19
C LEU A 162 -5.55 -9.42 -14.35
N GLN A 163 -6.28 -10.19 -13.53
CA GLN A 163 -7.31 -9.70 -12.60
C GLN A 163 -6.78 -9.73 -11.17
N PRO A 164 -6.39 -8.59 -10.58
CA PRO A 164 -6.03 -8.54 -9.15
C PRO A 164 -7.27 -8.61 -8.27
N GLU A 165 -7.15 -9.34 -7.16
CA GLU A 165 -8.18 -9.45 -6.12
C GLU A 165 -7.55 -9.38 -4.74
N ILE A 166 -8.24 -8.77 -3.78
CA ILE A 166 -7.87 -8.78 -2.36
C ILE A 166 -9.09 -9.22 -1.56
N ASP A 167 -8.98 -10.32 -0.84
CA ASP A 167 -10.09 -10.93 -0.07
C ASP A 167 -11.33 -11.22 -0.95
N GLY A 168 -11.15 -11.49 -2.25
CA GLY A 168 -12.21 -11.71 -3.23
C GLY A 168 -12.84 -10.42 -3.80
N GLU A 169 -12.37 -9.24 -3.40
CA GLU A 169 -12.71 -7.97 -4.04
C GLU A 169 -11.84 -7.79 -5.28
N ALA A 170 -12.48 -7.75 -6.46
CA ALA A 170 -11.80 -7.58 -7.73
C ALA A 170 -11.45 -6.10 -8.00
N PHE A 171 -10.24 -5.86 -8.55
CA PHE A 171 -9.74 -4.55 -8.94
C PHE A 171 -9.62 -4.46 -10.47
N PRO A 172 -9.38 -3.27 -11.03
CA PRO A 172 -9.20 -3.11 -12.47
C PRO A 172 -8.13 -4.06 -13.02
N LYS A 173 -8.40 -4.63 -14.17
CA LYS A 173 -7.45 -5.51 -14.86
C LYS A 173 -6.19 -4.74 -15.26
N ILE A 174 -5.08 -5.44 -15.26
CA ILE A 174 -3.76 -4.90 -15.57
C ILE A 174 -3.14 -5.75 -16.67
N ARG A 175 -2.59 -5.11 -17.71
CA ARG A 175 -1.84 -5.81 -18.75
C ARG A 175 -0.46 -6.24 -18.24
N VAL A 176 -0.03 -7.41 -18.65
CA VAL A 176 1.30 -7.93 -18.32
C VAL A 176 2.39 -6.99 -18.80
N SER A 177 2.29 -6.39 -20.01
CA SER A 177 3.25 -5.41 -20.50
C SER A 177 3.48 -4.25 -19.54
N SER A 178 2.42 -3.71 -18.92
CA SER A 178 2.55 -2.64 -17.93
C SER A 178 3.32 -3.08 -16.69
N LEU A 179 3.15 -4.34 -16.26
CA LEU A 179 3.89 -4.91 -15.11
C LEU A 179 5.32 -5.30 -15.46
N GLN A 180 5.61 -5.62 -16.73
CA GLN A 180 6.98 -5.85 -17.20
C GLN A 180 7.79 -4.57 -17.21
N ASP A 181 7.17 -3.44 -17.55
CA ASP A 181 7.81 -2.11 -17.56
C ASP A 181 7.96 -1.58 -16.13
N THR A 182 6.91 -1.67 -15.32
CA THR A 182 6.88 -1.23 -13.93
C THR A 182 6.26 -2.34 -13.07
N PRO A 183 7.08 -3.13 -12.34
CA PRO A 183 6.62 -4.30 -11.60
C PRO A 183 5.93 -3.89 -10.28
N GLU A 184 4.88 -3.11 -10.40
CA GLU A 184 4.10 -2.57 -9.30
C GLU A 184 2.60 -2.70 -9.58
N LEU A 185 1.86 -3.17 -8.58
CA LEU A 185 0.40 -3.24 -8.60
C LEU A 185 -0.16 -2.03 -7.85
N SER A 186 -1.03 -1.27 -8.50
CA SER A 186 -1.71 -0.12 -7.90
C SER A 186 -3.19 -0.42 -7.65
N PHE A 187 -3.61 -0.26 -6.40
CA PHE A 187 -4.98 -0.50 -5.97
C PHE A 187 -5.68 0.82 -5.64
N PRO A 188 -6.58 1.29 -6.49
CA PRO A 188 -7.29 2.54 -6.28
C PRO A 188 -8.19 2.46 -5.04
N SER A 189 -8.28 3.55 -4.28
CA SER A 189 -9.07 3.62 -3.06
C SER A 189 -10.56 3.90 -3.29
N GLY A 190 -11.03 3.80 -4.54
CA GLY A 190 -12.44 4.00 -4.89
C GLY A 190 -12.90 5.45 -4.79
N GLU A 191 -14.21 5.66 -4.74
CA GLU A 191 -14.85 6.97 -4.67
C GLU A 191 -14.99 7.48 -3.22
N GLY A 192 -15.27 8.77 -3.06
CA GLY A 192 -15.55 9.39 -1.76
C GLY A 192 -14.58 10.54 -1.43
N LYS A 193 -14.62 11.01 -0.19
CA LYS A 193 -13.73 12.08 0.30
C LYS A 193 -12.28 11.58 0.37
N THR A 194 -11.31 12.49 0.26
CA THR A 194 -9.89 12.16 0.33
C THR A 194 -9.52 11.44 1.64
N SER A 195 -10.11 11.84 2.77
CA SER A 195 -9.93 11.17 4.07
C SER A 195 -10.34 9.69 4.02
N ASP A 196 -11.51 9.39 3.42
CA ASP A 196 -12.03 8.03 3.35
C ASP A 196 -11.20 7.17 2.38
N ARG A 197 -10.70 7.79 1.30
CA ARG A 197 -9.79 7.15 0.35
C ARG A 197 -8.45 6.82 1.00
N MET A 198 -7.88 7.78 1.75
CA MET A 198 -6.63 7.58 2.48
C MET A 198 -6.78 6.47 3.51
N LYS A 199 -7.90 6.45 4.25
CA LYS A 199 -8.20 5.38 5.19
C LYS A 199 -8.24 4.02 4.50
N ARG A 200 -8.96 3.88 3.38
CA ARG A 200 -9.03 2.61 2.63
C ARG A 200 -7.67 2.15 2.08
N ALA A 201 -6.83 3.10 1.63
CA ALA A 201 -5.47 2.78 1.21
C ALA A 201 -4.64 2.28 2.40
N ALA A 202 -4.73 2.94 3.55
CA ALA A 202 -4.04 2.56 4.78
C ALA A 202 -4.50 1.19 5.29
N ASP A 203 -5.81 0.98 5.40
CA ASP A 203 -6.40 -0.29 5.83
C ASP A 203 -5.89 -1.45 4.95
N ARG A 204 -5.82 -1.23 3.64
CA ARG A 204 -5.33 -2.23 2.69
C ARG A 204 -3.83 -2.47 2.83
N ALA A 205 -3.04 -1.41 3.01
CA ALA A 205 -1.60 -1.54 3.23
C ALA A 205 -1.31 -2.38 4.49
N ILE A 206 -2.01 -2.11 5.60
CA ILE A 206 -1.86 -2.84 6.86
C ILE A 206 -2.09 -4.35 6.68
N ILE A 207 -3.19 -4.74 6.03
CA ILE A 207 -3.51 -6.17 5.87
C ILE A 207 -2.58 -6.91 4.92
N LEU A 208 -2.00 -6.20 3.94
CA LEU A 208 -1.11 -6.82 2.94
C LEU A 208 0.34 -6.89 3.41
N GLU A 209 0.82 -5.90 4.18
CA GLU A 209 2.22 -5.83 4.64
C GLU A 209 2.60 -7.00 5.56
N HIS A 210 1.66 -7.44 6.42
CA HIS A 210 1.90 -8.55 7.33
C HIS A 210 1.47 -9.92 6.77
N GLY A 211 1.11 -9.94 5.49
CA GLY A 211 0.65 -11.14 4.81
C GLY A 211 -0.75 -11.61 5.23
N PRO A 212 -1.26 -12.66 4.58
CA PRO A 212 -2.58 -13.17 4.82
C PRO A 212 -2.65 -13.90 6.16
N LEU A 213 -3.78 -13.75 6.86
CA LEU A 213 -4.09 -14.62 7.99
C LEU A 213 -4.18 -16.08 7.50
N PRO A 214 -3.65 -17.04 8.27
CA PRO A 214 -3.57 -18.47 7.85
C PRO A 214 -4.95 -19.10 7.68
N CYS A 215 -5.98 -18.56 8.32
CA CYS A 215 -7.37 -18.95 8.13
C CYS A 215 -8.31 -17.75 8.34
N ARG A 216 -9.60 -17.98 8.11
CA ARG A 216 -10.63 -16.95 8.38
C ARG A 216 -10.78 -16.74 9.89
N VAL A 217 -10.53 -15.52 10.32
CA VAL A 217 -10.73 -15.04 11.68
C VAL A 217 -12.03 -14.23 11.74
N HIS A 218 -12.82 -14.39 12.78
CA HIS A 218 -14.03 -13.61 13.01
C HIS A 218 -14.04 -13.08 14.45
N ILE A 219 -14.71 -11.95 14.64
CA ILE A 219 -14.84 -11.32 15.95
C ILE A 219 -16.03 -11.96 16.66
N THR A 220 -15.81 -12.46 17.87
CA THR A 220 -16.87 -13.04 18.72
C THR A 220 -17.35 -12.07 19.78
N ASN A 221 -16.47 -11.23 20.31
CA ASN A 221 -16.79 -10.24 21.32
C ASN A 221 -15.83 -9.04 21.30
N VAL A 222 -16.31 -7.87 21.73
CA VAL A 222 -15.52 -6.65 22.00
C VAL A 222 -16.07 -6.02 23.27
N THR A 223 -15.23 -5.89 24.30
CA THR A 223 -15.60 -5.37 25.63
C THR A 223 -14.57 -4.39 26.15
#